data_ba2a7c2775054f9e6d816b44f7a92d7f
#
_entry.id   ba2a7c2775054f9e6d816b44f7a92d7f
#
_cell.length_a   1.000
_cell.length_b   1.000
_cell.length_c   1.000
_cell.angle_alpha   90.00
_cell.angle_beta   90.00
_cell.angle_gamma   90.00
#
_symmetry.space_group_name_H-M   'P 1'
#
loop_
_entity.id
_entity.type
_entity.pdbx_description
1 polymer ?
#
loop_
_entity_poly.entity_id
_entity_poly.type
_entity_poly.pdbx_seq_one_letter_code
_entity_poly.pdbx_strand_id
1 'polypeptide(L)'
;MSSLSFKDVMSAVPTSVSLISCVEGDKVYGCTISSLVSLDISDTSSKIVFMLKKESLVGKTIITNKSFSINVLSAEQEYLARYYSNVRSPDTIGENKWDILNDKFAHVKNARIVLDCEHHDIFDEYPANIYVARVVDSSVNKALLPLIYESRNFINLNK
;
A
#
# COMPACT_ATOMS: atom_id res chain seq x y z
N MET A 1 -20.54 16.26 -27.42
CA MET A 1 -19.79 15.86 -26.21
C MET A 1 -19.36 14.41 -26.35
N SER A 2 -18.07 14.12 -26.30
CA SER A 2 -17.64 12.74 -26.17
C SER A 2 -18.05 12.25 -24.78
N SER A 3 -18.76 11.13 -24.70
CA SER A 3 -19.10 10.53 -23.40
C SER A 3 -17.81 10.10 -22.71
N LEU A 4 -17.55 10.59 -21.50
CA LEU A 4 -16.44 10.12 -20.68
C LEU A 4 -16.60 8.61 -20.40
N SER A 5 -15.51 7.86 -20.54
CA SER A 5 -15.53 6.45 -20.12
C SER A 5 -15.61 6.33 -18.59
N PHE A 6 -16.14 5.23 -18.08
CA PHE A 6 -16.13 4.98 -16.62
C PHE A 6 -14.72 5.07 -16.03
N LYS A 7 -13.70 4.63 -16.78
CA LYS A 7 -12.29 4.76 -16.40
C LYS A 7 -11.86 6.22 -16.22
N ASP A 8 -12.35 7.13 -17.08
CA ASP A 8 -12.04 8.56 -16.96
C ASP A 8 -12.72 9.17 -15.75
N VAL A 9 -13.99 8.80 -15.50
CA VAL A 9 -14.73 9.24 -14.31
C VAL A 9 -14.02 8.79 -13.03
N MET A 10 -13.65 7.52 -12.93
CA MET A 10 -12.96 6.99 -11.75
C MET A 10 -11.56 7.56 -11.57
N SER A 11 -10.88 7.95 -12.63
CA SER A 11 -9.57 8.59 -12.51
C SER A 11 -9.62 9.95 -11.82
N ALA A 12 -10.76 10.64 -11.84
CA ALA A 12 -10.97 11.93 -11.19
C ALA A 12 -11.22 11.84 -9.67
N VAL A 13 -11.33 10.63 -9.12
CA VAL A 13 -11.42 10.42 -7.66
C VAL A 13 -10.02 10.55 -7.07
N PRO A 14 -9.75 11.54 -6.20
CA PRO A 14 -8.46 11.65 -5.54
C PRO A 14 -8.28 10.52 -4.53
N THR A 15 -7.11 9.89 -4.54
CA THR A 15 -6.77 8.80 -3.62
C THR A 15 -5.40 9.03 -2.99
N SER A 16 -5.22 8.55 -1.76
CA SER A 16 -3.88 8.42 -1.19
C SER A 16 -3.12 7.31 -1.90
N VAL A 17 -1.81 7.44 -1.96
CA VAL A 17 -0.93 6.43 -2.55
C VAL A 17 -0.20 5.69 -1.45
N SER A 18 -0.31 4.38 -1.45
CA SER A 18 0.31 3.51 -0.46
C SER A 18 1.19 2.46 -1.12
N LEU A 19 2.18 1.98 -0.38
CA LEU A 19 3.03 0.87 -0.76
C LEU A 19 2.83 -0.25 0.26
N ILE A 20 2.33 -1.40 -0.19
CA ILE A 20 2.31 -2.61 0.62
C ILE A 20 3.68 -3.26 0.55
N SER A 21 4.19 -3.72 1.68
CA SER A 21 5.47 -4.41 1.80
C SER A 21 5.36 -5.68 2.65
N CYS A 22 5.98 -6.74 2.15
CA CYS A 22 6.06 -8.04 2.82
C CYS A 22 7.51 -8.49 2.90
N VAL A 23 7.91 -9.03 4.05
CA VAL A 23 9.24 -9.63 4.24
C VAL A 23 9.13 -11.16 4.07
N GLU A 24 10.04 -11.73 3.30
CA GLU A 24 10.20 -13.18 3.15
C GLU A 24 11.69 -13.52 3.06
N GLY A 25 12.24 -14.10 4.14
CA GLY A 25 13.66 -14.35 4.24
C GLY A 25 14.48 -13.05 4.18
N ASP A 26 15.39 -12.96 3.22
CA ASP A 26 16.23 -11.78 2.96
C ASP A 26 15.63 -10.80 1.93
N LYS A 27 14.36 -10.98 1.57
CA LYS A 27 13.70 -10.23 0.50
C LYS A 27 12.52 -9.42 1.00
N VAL A 28 12.28 -8.28 0.34
CA VAL A 28 11.12 -7.42 0.53
C VAL A 28 10.34 -7.34 -0.79
N TYR A 29 9.09 -7.74 -0.74
CA TYR A 29 8.15 -7.59 -1.85
C TYR A 29 7.34 -6.32 -1.66
N GLY A 30 7.25 -5.48 -2.68
CA GLY A 30 6.51 -4.22 -2.63
C GLY A 30 5.52 -4.07 -3.79
N CYS A 31 4.38 -3.44 -3.53
CA CYS A 31 3.39 -3.10 -4.55
C CYS A 31 2.67 -1.79 -4.19
N THR A 32 2.55 -0.90 -5.18
CA THR A 32 1.80 0.36 -5.03
C THR A 32 0.31 0.11 -5.17
N ILE A 33 -0.47 0.70 -4.25
CA ILE A 33 -1.93 0.69 -4.27
C ILE A 33 -2.51 2.09 -4.03
N SER A 34 -3.75 2.27 -4.46
CA SER A 34 -4.60 3.44 -4.18
C SER A 34 -5.97 3.06 -3.61
N SER A 35 -6.13 1.81 -3.17
CA SER A 35 -7.41 1.23 -2.77
C SER A 35 -7.57 1.05 -1.25
N LEU A 36 -6.73 1.71 -0.44
CA LEU A 36 -6.77 1.60 1.01
C LEU A 36 -7.98 2.31 1.61
N VAL A 37 -8.77 1.58 2.40
CA VAL A 37 -9.96 2.08 3.11
C VAL A 37 -10.03 1.45 4.50
N SER A 38 -10.46 2.23 5.51
CA SER A 38 -10.78 1.70 6.83
C SER A 38 -12.13 0.95 6.81
N LEU A 39 -12.17 -0.23 7.40
CA LEU A 39 -13.38 -1.04 7.56
C LEU A 39 -13.93 -0.92 8.99
N ASP A 40 -13.05 -0.98 9.98
CA ASP A 40 -13.36 -0.84 11.39
C ASP A 40 -12.28 0.01 12.06
N ILE A 41 -12.69 1.06 12.76
CA ILE A 41 -11.80 2.01 13.44
C ILE A 41 -11.89 1.90 14.97
N SER A 42 -12.49 0.82 15.49
CA SER A 42 -12.56 0.60 16.93
C SER A 42 -11.19 0.23 17.50
N ASP A 43 -10.90 0.64 18.74
CA ASP A 43 -9.63 0.34 19.41
C ASP A 43 -9.38 -1.16 19.61
N THR A 44 -10.46 -1.96 19.61
CA THR A 44 -10.38 -3.41 19.84
C THR A 44 -10.32 -4.25 18.58
N SER A 45 -10.64 -3.67 17.42
CA SER A 45 -10.75 -4.41 16.16
C SER A 45 -10.50 -3.54 14.92
N SER A 46 -9.39 -2.81 14.92
CA SER A 46 -9.05 -1.97 13.76
C SER A 46 -8.80 -2.81 12.51
N LYS A 47 -9.59 -2.61 11.47
CA LYS A 47 -9.50 -3.33 10.20
C LYS A 47 -9.47 -2.40 9.00
N ILE A 48 -8.76 -2.83 7.99
CA ILE A 48 -8.64 -2.15 6.70
C ILE A 48 -9.00 -3.09 5.56
N VAL A 49 -9.35 -2.49 4.43
CA VAL A 49 -9.60 -3.18 3.16
C VAL A 49 -8.72 -2.57 2.08
N PHE A 50 -8.20 -3.40 1.22
CA PHE A 50 -7.47 -3.01 0.02
C PHE A 50 -7.59 -4.07 -1.07
N MET A 51 -7.17 -3.74 -2.29
CA MET A 51 -7.25 -4.64 -3.43
C MET A 51 -5.87 -4.81 -4.08
N LEU A 52 -5.59 -6.05 -4.50
CA LEU A 52 -4.42 -6.40 -5.31
C LEU A 52 -4.85 -7.27 -6.49
N LYS A 53 -4.18 -7.12 -7.61
CA LYS A 53 -4.36 -8.04 -8.75
C LYS A 53 -4.08 -9.47 -8.33
N LYS A 54 -4.81 -10.43 -8.91
CA LYS A 54 -4.64 -11.88 -8.58
C LYS A 54 -3.21 -12.38 -8.77
N GLU A 55 -2.50 -11.86 -9.76
CA GLU A 55 -1.12 -12.27 -10.06
C GLU A 55 -0.06 -11.60 -9.17
N SER A 56 -0.47 -10.71 -8.26
CA SER A 56 0.46 -9.97 -7.40
C SER A 56 1.32 -10.92 -6.55
N LEU A 57 2.63 -10.75 -6.66
CA LEU A 57 3.59 -11.47 -5.79
C LEU A 57 3.38 -11.08 -4.32
N VAL A 58 3.13 -9.80 -4.06
CA VAL A 58 2.81 -9.31 -2.70
C VAL A 58 1.56 -10.00 -2.17
N GLY A 59 0.51 -10.13 -2.96
CA GLY A 59 -0.70 -10.83 -2.56
C GLY A 59 -0.46 -12.28 -2.17
N LYS A 60 0.36 -13.01 -2.93
CA LYS A 60 0.74 -14.39 -2.63
C LYS A 60 1.56 -14.47 -1.32
N THR A 61 2.51 -13.54 -1.13
CA THR A 61 3.34 -13.48 0.08
C THR A 61 2.49 -13.14 1.32
N ILE A 62 1.50 -12.24 1.23
CA ILE A 62 0.56 -11.95 2.32
C ILE A 62 -0.18 -13.21 2.77
N ILE A 63 -0.69 -14.00 1.84
CA ILE A 63 -1.45 -15.22 2.15
C ILE A 63 -0.56 -16.23 2.89
N THR A 64 0.72 -16.34 2.51
CA THR A 64 1.68 -17.26 3.11
C THR A 64 2.16 -16.78 4.49
N ASN A 65 2.66 -15.55 4.56
CA ASN A 65 3.36 -15.02 5.74
C ASN A 65 2.43 -14.41 6.78
N LYS A 66 1.21 -14.03 6.38
CA LYS A 66 0.18 -13.40 7.22
C LYS A 66 0.51 -11.99 7.69
N SER A 67 1.78 -11.60 7.84
CA SER A 67 2.21 -10.28 8.31
C SER A 67 2.74 -9.43 7.16
N PHE A 68 2.40 -8.14 7.15
CA PHE A 68 2.84 -7.18 6.15
C PHE A 68 2.66 -5.75 6.66
N SER A 69 3.27 -4.77 6.00
CA SER A 69 3.07 -3.36 6.30
C SER A 69 2.38 -2.63 5.14
N ILE A 70 1.59 -1.62 5.47
CA ILE A 70 1.10 -0.62 4.52
C ILE A 70 1.73 0.71 4.86
N ASN A 71 2.44 1.28 3.89
CA ASN A 71 3.14 2.54 4.00
C ASN A 71 2.41 3.58 3.16
N VAL A 72 1.68 4.51 3.77
CA VAL A 72 1.10 5.65 3.05
C VAL A 72 2.23 6.62 2.73
N LEU A 73 2.50 6.80 1.45
CA LEU A 73 3.66 7.57 0.98
C LEU A 73 3.51 9.06 1.25
N SER A 74 4.64 9.71 1.53
CA SER A 74 4.73 11.16 1.60
C SER A 74 4.87 11.77 0.20
N ALA A 75 4.57 13.07 0.08
CA ALA A 75 4.61 13.82 -1.18
C ALA A 75 5.96 13.72 -1.92
N GLU A 76 7.05 13.53 -1.18
CA GLU A 76 8.41 13.40 -1.74
C GLU A 76 8.71 11.99 -2.29
N GLN A 77 7.77 11.04 -2.16
CA GLN A 77 7.99 9.63 -2.48
C GLN A 77 7.29 9.16 -3.77
N GLU A 78 6.96 10.09 -4.67
CA GLU A 78 6.40 9.75 -5.99
C GLU A 78 7.25 8.72 -6.73
N TYR A 79 8.58 8.83 -6.63
CA TYR A 79 9.50 7.89 -7.29
C TYR A 79 9.32 6.44 -6.83
N LEU A 80 9.01 6.22 -5.54
CA LEU A 80 8.69 4.88 -5.01
C LEU A 80 7.36 4.38 -5.56
N ALA A 81 6.34 5.23 -5.58
CA ALA A 81 5.05 4.87 -6.14
C ALA A 81 5.17 4.40 -7.59
N ARG A 82 5.92 5.12 -8.41
CA ARG A 82 6.18 4.76 -9.81
C ARG A 82 6.97 3.46 -9.94
N TYR A 83 8.02 3.31 -9.14
CA TYR A 83 8.86 2.11 -9.15
C TYR A 83 8.04 0.86 -8.82
N TYR A 84 7.32 0.85 -7.68
CA TYR A 84 6.57 -0.32 -7.22
C TYR A 84 5.23 -0.56 -7.95
N SER A 85 4.83 0.32 -8.84
CA SER A 85 3.71 0.06 -9.76
C SER A 85 4.06 -0.98 -10.83
N ASN A 86 5.34 -1.18 -11.13
CA ASN A 86 5.82 -2.01 -12.24
C ASN A 86 6.83 -3.09 -11.84
N VAL A 87 7.22 -3.15 -10.58
CA VAL A 87 8.25 -4.10 -10.09
C VAL A 87 7.75 -5.54 -10.20
N ARG A 88 8.62 -6.41 -10.70
CA ARG A 88 8.40 -7.86 -10.85
C ARG A 88 9.30 -8.70 -9.97
N SER A 89 10.30 -8.10 -9.33
CA SER A 89 11.28 -8.77 -8.49
C SER A 89 11.33 -8.14 -7.11
N PRO A 90 11.58 -8.93 -6.04
CA PRO A 90 11.74 -8.37 -4.70
C PRO A 90 13.04 -7.60 -4.56
N ASP A 91 13.06 -6.68 -3.59
CA ASP A 91 14.28 -6.03 -3.12
C ASP A 91 15.04 -6.93 -2.14
N THR A 92 16.29 -6.57 -1.85
CA THR A 92 17.05 -7.18 -0.75
C THR A 92 16.79 -6.39 0.53
N ILE A 93 16.69 -7.07 1.65
CA ILE A 93 16.39 -6.49 2.98
C ILE A 93 17.39 -5.39 3.40
N GLY A 94 18.63 -5.44 2.91
CA GLY A 94 19.67 -4.45 3.19
C GLY A 94 19.58 -3.15 2.41
N GLU A 95 18.60 -2.97 1.51
CA GLU A 95 18.45 -1.74 0.75
C GLU A 95 18.02 -0.58 1.66
N ASN A 96 18.66 0.59 1.48
CA ASN A 96 18.54 1.74 2.38
C ASN A 96 17.13 2.35 2.52
N LYS A 97 16.21 2.02 1.63
CA LYS A 97 14.82 2.50 1.68
C LYS A 97 13.93 1.80 2.70
N TRP A 98 14.40 0.68 3.25
CA TRP A 98 13.66 -0.15 4.19
C TRP A 98 14.18 -0.08 5.61
N ASP A 99 13.30 0.06 6.58
CA ASP A 99 13.51 -0.24 7.99
C ASP A 99 12.77 -1.53 8.33
N ILE A 100 13.50 -2.57 8.74
CA ILE A 100 12.92 -3.88 9.04
C ILE A 100 12.68 -4.02 10.52
N LEU A 101 11.44 -4.37 10.89
CA LEU A 101 11.03 -4.59 12.27
C LEU A 101 10.69 -6.06 12.49
N ASN A 102 11.39 -6.68 13.46
CA ASN A 102 11.16 -8.07 13.91
C ASN A 102 11.15 -9.11 12.77
N ASP A 103 11.90 -8.90 11.71
CA ASP A 103 11.97 -9.74 10.50
C ASP A 103 10.59 -10.02 9.84
N LYS A 104 9.59 -9.20 10.14
CA LYS A 104 8.20 -9.35 9.66
C LYS A 104 7.66 -8.16 8.90
N PHE A 105 8.06 -6.97 9.30
CA PHE A 105 7.51 -5.73 8.79
C PHE A 105 8.60 -4.91 8.09
N ALA A 106 8.32 -4.43 6.90
CA ALA A 106 9.21 -3.56 6.16
C ALA A 106 8.58 -2.17 6.04
N HIS A 107 9.14 -1.21 6.73
CA HIS A 107 8.69 0.18 6.72
C HIS A 107 9.47 0.97 5.68
N VAL A 108 8.77 1.72 4.85
CA VAL A 108 9.42 2.70 3.96
C VAL A 108 9.89 3.88 4.80
N LYS A 109 11.18 4.19 4.74
CA LYS A 109 11.72 5.38 5.43
C LYS A 109 11.01 6.64 4.96
N ASN A 110 10.64 7.50 5.90
CA ASN A 110 9.92 8.75 5.64
C ASN A 110 8.52 8.55 5.01
N ALA A 111 7.90 7.40 5.17
CA ALA A 111 6.47 7.27 4.90
C ALA A 111 5.66 8.18 5.85
N ARG A 112 4.54 8.73 5.36
CA ARG A 112 3.66 9.56 6.19
C ARG A 112 2.94 8.74 7.27
N ILE A 113 2.44 7.55 6.90
CA ILE A 113 1.77 6.62 7.82
C ILE A 113 2.36 5.23 7.58
N VAL A 114 2.56 4.48 8.65
CA VAL A 114 2.87 3.06 8.60
C VAL A 114 1.81 2.31 9.39
N LEU A 115 1.26 1.26 8.78
CA LEU A 115 0.33 0.32 9.41
C LEU A 115 0.96 -1.08 9.35
N ASP A 116 1.23 -1.68 10.50
CA ASP A 116 1.59 -3.09 10.58
C ASP A 116 0.32 -3.92 10.68
N CYS A 117 0.22 -4.91 9.83
CA CYS A 117 -1.02 -5.63 9.57
C CYS A 117 -0.83 -7.13 9.63
N GLU A 118 -1.89 -7.81 10.03
CA GLU A 118 -2.06 -9.25 9.88
C GLU A 118 -3.23 -9.55 8.93
N HIS A 119 -2.99 -10.47 8.00
CA HIS A 119 -4.04 -10.93 7.09
C HIS A 119 -5.20 -11.56 7.88
N HIS A 120 -6.42 -11.11 7.58
CA HIS A 120 -7.63 -11.60 8.23
C HIS A 120 -8.49 -12.43 7.28
N ASP A 121 -8.82 -11.87 6.11
CA ASP A 121 -9.68 -12.53 5.13
C ASP A 121 -9.35 -12.08 3.70
N ILE A 122 -9.80 -12.86 2.71
CA ILE A 122 -9.64 -12.57 1.29
C ILE A 122 -10.91 -12.97 0.54
N PHE A 123 -11.39 -12.07 -0.30
CA PHE A 123 -12.50 -12.32 -1.20
C PHE A 123 -11.98 -12.39 -2.63
N ASP A 124 -12.24 -13.54 -3.26
CA ASP A 124 -11.80 -13.80 -4.63
C ASP A 124 -12.75 -13.11 -5.61
N GLU A 125 -12.25 -12.06 -6.25
CA GLU A 125 -12.91 -11.31 -7.32
C GLU A 125 -12.00 -11.19 -8.54
N TYR A 126 -12.58 -11.00 -9.71
CA TYR A 126 -11.81 -10.77 -10.93
C TYR A 126 -11.96 -9.30 -11.37
N PRO A 127 -10.89 -8.61 -11.73
CA PRO A 127 -9.49 -9.05 -11.93
C PRO A 127 -8.61 -8.90 -10.67
N ALA A 128 -9.15 -8.55 -9.53
CA ALA A 128 -8.40 -8.32 -8.30
C ALA A 128 -9.05 -9.04 -7.12
N ASN A 129 -8.25 -9.41 -6.13
CA ASN A 129 -8.75 -9.89 -4.84
C ASN A 129 -8.93 -8.73 -3.87
N ILE A 130 -9.94 -8.81 -3.03
CA ILE A 130 -10.20 -7.91 -1.91
C ILE A 130 -9.63 -8.53 -0.64
N TYR A 131 -8.74 -7.80 0.01
CA TYR A 131 -8.09 -8.23 1.26
C TYR A 131 -8.68 -7.47 2.44
N VAL A 132 -8.97 -8.19 3.51
CA VAL A 132 -9.28 -7.63 4.82
C VAL A 132 -8.10 -7.94 5.74
N ALA A 133 -7.61 -6.94 6.44
CA ALA A 133 -6.50 -7.09 7.38
C ALA A 133 -6.79 -6.40 8.70
N ARG A 134 -6.27 -6.98 9.78
CA ARG A 134 -6.26 -6.37 11.10
C ARG A 134 -5.00 -5.51 11.25
N VAL A 135 -5.14 -4.28 11.70
CA VAL A 135 -4.01 -3.41 12.06
C VAL A 135 -3.56 -3.78 13.47
N VAL A 136 -2.29 -4.14 13.62
CA VAL A 136 -1.69 -4.53 14.91
C VAL A 136 -0.85 -3.42 15.53
N ASP A 137 -0.30 -2.53 14.70
CA ASP A 137 0.40 -1.31 15.13
C ASP A 137 0.30 -0.23 14.05
N SER A 138 0.45 1.02 14.44
CA SER A 138 0.37 2.14 13.50
C SER A 138 1.13 3.36 13.99
N SER A 139 1.67 4.12 13.02
CA SER A 139 2.32 5.39 13.29
C SER A 139 1.99 6.42 12.22
N VAL A 140 2.04 7.70 12.56
CA VAL A 140 1.85 8.82 11.62
C VAL A 140 2.87 9.93 11.87
N ASN A 141 3.52 10.36 10.80
CA ASN A 141 4.34 11.57 10.80
C ASN A 141 3.52 12.73 10.21
N LYS A 142 2.91 13.54 11.10
CA LYS A 142 2.04 14.66 10.71
C LYS A 142 2.79 15.82 10.03
N ALA A 143 4.11 15.88 10.15
CA ALA A 143 4.93 16.90 9.48
C ALA A 143 5.08 16.66 7.97
N LEU A 144 4.86 15.43 7.51
CA LEU A 144 4.91 15.08 6.10
C LEU A 144 3.54 15.25 5.44
N LEU A 145 3.50 15.76 4.21
CA LEU A 145 2.28 15.78 3.40
C LEU A 145 2.08 14.44 2.69
N PRO A 146 0.84 14.00 2.45
CA PRO A 146 0.57 12.75 1.74
C PRO A 146 0.83 12.90 0.24
N LEU A 147 1.21 11.79 -0.40
CA LEU A 147 1.19 11.66 -1.85
C LEU A 147 -0.24 11.36 -2.30
N ILE A 148 -0.78 12.20 -3.18
CA ILE A 148 -2.13 12.05 -3.74
C ILE A 148 -2.04 11.71 -5.22
N TYR A 149 -2.95 10.87 -5.68
CA TYR A 149 -3.11 10.52 -7.10
C TYR A 149 -4.52 10.86 -7.56
N GLU A 150 -4.62 11.66 -8.62
CA GLU A 150 -5.88 12.10 -9.20
C GLU A 150 -5.69 12.39 -10.69
N SER A 151 -6.69 12.08 -11.49
CA SER A 151 -6.69 12.32 -12.94
C SER A 151 -5.43 11.80 -13.64
N ARG A 152 -4.96 10.63 -13.21
CA ARG A 152 -3.73 9.94 -13.68
C ARG A 152 -2.43 10.69 -13.41
N ASN A 153 -2.44 11.63 -12.46
CA ASN A 153 -1.28 12.40 -12.06
C ASN A 153 -1.05 12.31 -10.54
N PHE A 154 0.20 12.40 -10.14
CA PHE A 154 0.53 12.65 -8.74
C PHE A 154 0.39 14.13 -8.45
N ILE A 155 -0.30 14.45 -7.37
CA ILE A 155 -0.57 15.81 -6.92
C ILE A 155 0.35 16.15 -5.76
N ASN A 156 1.13 17.22 -5.91
CA ASN A 156 1.95 17.76 -4.85
C ASN A 156 1.19 18.89 -4.14
N LEU A 157 0.88 18.69 -2.86
CA LEU A 157 0.15 19.67 -2.04
C LEU A 157 1.00 20.85 -1.58
N ASN A 158 2.30 20.87 -1.90
CA ASN A 158 3.22 21.97 -1.61
C ASN A 158 3.24 23.10 -2.66
N LYS A 159 2.35 23.01 -3.68
CA LYS A 159 2.27 24.01 -4.75
C LYS A 159 1.01 24.82 -4.65
#